data_229f3ee31b28127bb4076fc3674fecb1
#
_entry.id   229f3ee31b28127bb4076fc3674fecb1
#
_cell.length_a   1.000
_cell.length_b   1.000
_cell.length_c   1.000
_cell.angle_alpha   90.00
_cell.angle_beta   90.00
_cell.angle_gamma   90.00
#
_symmetry.space_group_name_H-M   'P 1'
#
loop_
_entity.id
_entity.type
_entity.pdbx_description
1 polymer ?
#
loop_
_entity_poly.entity_id
_entity_poly.type
_entity_poly.pdbx_seq_one_letter_code
_entity_poly.pdbx_strand_id
1 'polypeptide(L)'
;MKIVINAASAKMGGAVTYITNVLRCLPGPESEYEFEVFLPPETASEQVGLARNVHLLVTNIGHASWWKRLWWEQITLRSHLRKTAAALLYSTGNFGMFRCPVREVLLVCNALYFSKVYREGFVPRHNWRMRVAFRLRRWLVRRSAESCDVVMTPTQALLDDLRPAVKVDLHKALVNPYGVAEEGFSPQPVEGATPAPGEGCGPVVRLVYVSLYAEHKNLATLLEAIRLLNRDGGRKFLLKTTVNPAWKDAAWTTTYRDDLALAGQPGVAPWVEFVGPFDRAEALRLYRGADIFVFPSLVESFGHPLAEAMAAGLPIAAADTPVNREVCGSAAEYFEPFSPEDLASKVTRLASDRALRQRLGLAGSRRAAAAPGWDAHVRRVLEAAKLGAAS
;
A
#
# COMPACT_ATOMS: atom_id res chain seq x y z
N MET A 1 -3.41 5.88 -30.11
CA MET A 1 -4.39 4.99 -29.39
C MET A 1 -4.88 5.69 -28.13
N LYS A 2 -6.23 5.87 -27.97
CA LYS A 2 -6.79 6.53 -26.78
C LYS A 2 -6.99 5.55 -25.62
N ILE A 3 -6.48 5.93 -24.45
CA ILE A 3 -6.55 5.14 -23.21
C ILE A 3 -7.27 5.96 -22.13
N VAL A 4 -8.30 5.39 -21.53
CA VAL A 4 -9.00 6.00 -20.42
C VAL A 4 -8.55 5.33 -19.11
N ILE A 5 -8.11 6.12 -18.14
CA ILE A 5 -7.72 5.68 -16.81
C ILE A 5 -8.77 6.11 -15.80
N ASN A 6 -9.47 5.15 -15.19
CA ASN A 6 -10.41 5.41 -14.11
C ASN A 6 -9.72 5.35 -12.76
N ALA A 7 -9.24 6.49 -12.28
CA ALA A 7 -8.66 6.67 -10.95
C ALA A 7 -9.50 7.60 -10.06
N ALA A 8 -10.80 7.73 -10.34
CA ALA A 8 -11.73 8.59 -9.61
C ALA A 8 -11.85 8.29 -8.10
N SER A 9 -11.32 7.15 -7.63
CA SER A 9 -11.28 6.79 -6.20
C SER A 9 -9.96 7.08 -5.50
N ALA A 10 -8.96 7.60 -6.19
CA ALA A 10 -7.64 7.89 -5.64
C ALA A 10 -7.67 9.19 -4.82
N LYS A 11 -8.07 9.11 -3.53
CA LYS A 11 -8.28 10.28 -2.66
C LYS A 11 -7.21 10.43 -1.58
N MET A 12 -6.60 9.34 -1.14
CA MET A 12 -5.61 9.36 -0.05
C MET A 12 -4.69 8.13 -0.08
N GLY A 13 -3.56 8.25 0.60
CA GLY A 13 -2.64 7.15 0.86
C GLY A 13 -2.10 6.48 -0.40
N GLY A 14 -1.93 5.18 -0.37
CA GLY A 14 -1.34 4.41 -1.46
C GLY A 14 -2.00 4.56 -2.83
N ALA A 15 -3.29 4.93 -2.89
CA ALA A 15 -3.98 5.16 -4.17
C ALA A 15 -3.52 6.46 -4.84
N VAL A 16 -3.25 7.52 -4.07
CA VAL A 16 -2.67 8.77 -4.57
C VAL A 16 -1.24 8.53 -5.02
N THR A 17 -0.42 7.90 -4.16
CA THR A 17 0.95 7.52 -4.50
C THR A 17 1.00 6.71 -5.81
N TYR A 18 0.11 5.73 -5.94
CA TYR A 18 0.01 4.89 -7.14
C TYR A 18 -0.25 5.72 -8.39
N ILE A 19 -1.34 6.49 -8.41
CA ILE A 19 -1.73 7.20 -9.63
C ILE A 19 -0.74 8.32 -9.99
N THR A 20 -0.17 9.02 -9.01
CA THR A 20 0.84 10.04 -9.24
C THR A 20 2.08 9.46 -9.93
N ASN A 21 2.56 8.30 -9.48
CA ASN A 21 3.71 7.66 -10.11
C ASN A 21 3.37 7.08 -11.49
N VAL A 22 2.17 6.52 -11.66
CA VAL A 22 1.71 6.09 -13.00
C VAL A 22 1.70 7.27 -13.98
N LEU A 23 1.12 8.41 -13.59
CA LEU A 23 1.01 9.59 -14.46
C LEU A 23 2.37 10.15 -14.88
N ARG A 24 3.37 10.14 -13.98
CA ARG A 24 4.74 10.58 -14.27
C ARG A 24 5.47 9.69 -15.27
N CYS A 25 5.09 8.41 -15.33
CA CYS A 25 5.72 7.41 -16.20
C CYS A 25 4.90 7.10 -17.46
N LEU A 26 3.81 7.81 -17.72
CA LEU A 26 3.09 7.67 -18.99
C LEU A 26 3.97 8.13 -20.16
N PRO A 27 3.94 7.42 -21.31
CA PRO A 27 4.66 7.83 -22.50
C PRO A 27 4.26 9.25 -22.96
N GLY A 28 5.26 10.02 -23.40
CA GLY A 28 5.09 11.38 -23.84
C GLY A 28 4.35 11.53 -25.19
N PRO A 29 4.21 12.77 -25.69
CA PRO A 29 3.42 13.09 -26.88
C PRO A 29 4.02 12.54 -28.19
N GLU A 30 5.26 12.10 -28.16
CA GLU A 30 5.93 11.38 -29.27
C GLU A 30 5.43 9.95 -29.45
N SER A 31 4.71 9.43 -28.47
CA SER A 31 4.10 8.10 -28.51
C SER A 31 2.77 8.10 -29.27
N GLU A 32 2.32 6.91 -29.66
CA GLU A 32 0.99 6.71 -30.26
C GLU A 32 -0.20 6.91 -29.28
N TYR A 33 0.08 7.18 -27.99
CA TYR A 33 -0.90 7.15 -26.92
C TYR A 33 -1.46 8.55 -26.61
N GLU A 34 -2.74 8.61 -26.33
CA GLU A 34 -3.46 9.74 -25.75
C GLU A 34 -4.19 9.25 -24.50
N PHE A 35 -4.03 9.96 -23.39
CA PHE A 35 -4.55 9.54 -22.10
C PHE A 35 -5.62 10.50 -21.59
N GLU A 36 -6.78 9.97 -21.20
CA GLU A 36 -7.80 10.66 -20.44
C GLU A 36 -7.90 10.04 -19.04
N VAL A 37 -7.69 10.83 -17.99
CA VAL A 37 -7.55 10.34 -16.63
C VAL A 37 -8.59 10.95 -15.72
N PHE A 38 -9.52 10.15 -15.23
CA PHE A 38 -10.50 10.58 -14.23
C PHE A 38 -9.88 10.60 -12.84
N LEU A 39 -9.86 11.77 -12.19
CA LEU A 39 -9.30 11.99 -10.85
C LEU A 39 -10.25 12.82 -9.98
N PRO A 40 -10.20 12.65 -8.65
CA PRO A 40 -10.83 13.57 -7.72
C PRO A 40 -10.06 14.92 -7.69
N PRO A 41 -10.73 16.03 -7.32
CA PRO A 41 -10.14 17.38 -7.38
C PRO A 41 -8.83 17.52 -6.60
N GLU A 42 -8.78 16.97 -5.38
CA GLU A 42 -7.61 17.03 -4.49
C GLU A 42 -6.39 16.37 -5.12
N THR A 43 -6.55 15.21 -5.73
CA THR A 43 -5.46 14.51 -6.41
C THR A 43 -5.08 15.16 -7.72
N ALA A 44 -6.05 15.69 -8.47
CA ALA A 44 -5.78 16.37 -9.72
C ALA A 44 -4.98 17.67 -9.52
N SER A 45 -5.24 18.43 -8.44
CA SER A 45 -4.53 19.67 -8.13
C SER A 45 -3.06 19.46 -7.75
N GLU A 46 -2.69 18.26 -7.30
CA GLU A 46 -1.31 17.89 -6.98
C GLU A 46 -0.48 17.51 -8.21
N GLN A 47 -1.13 17.26 -9.35
CA GLN A 47 -0.43 16.82 -10.55
C GLN A 47 0.11 18.01 -11.34
N VAL A 48 1.43 18.08 -11.45
CA VAL A 48 2.14 19.13 -12.20
C VAL A 48 3.12 18.50 -13.20
N GLY A 49 3.40 19.22 -14.28
CA GLY A 49 4.42 18.79 -15.26
C GLY A 49 4.03 17.58 -16.10
N LEU A 50 2.73 17.30 -16.27
CA LEU A 50 2.28 16.20 -17.11
C LEU A 50 2.53 16.45 -18.59
N ALA A 51 2.74 15.39 -19.36
CA ALA A 51 2.91 15.44 -20.80
C ALA A 51 1.63 15.95 -21.48
N ARG A 52 1.77 16.62 -22.65
CA ARG A 52 0.64 17.26 -23.38
C ARG A 52 -0.42 16.27 -23.86
N ASN A 53 -0.10 15.00 -23.99
CA ASN A 53 -1.03 13.93 -24.38
C ASN A 53 -1.76 13.30 -23.16
N VAL A 54 -1.65 13.88 -21.96
CA VAL A 54 -2.33 13.45 -20.74
C VAL A 54 -3.36 14.51 -20.35
N HIS A 55 -4.65 14.16 -20.43
CA HIS A 55 -5.78 15.04 -20.14
C HIS A 55 -6.46 14.62 -18.84
N LEU A 56 -6.43 15.49 -17.83
CA LEU A 56 -7.11 15.23 -16.55
C LEU A 56 -8.59 15.59 -16.63
N LEU A 57 -9.45 14.64 -16.26
CA LEU A 57 -10.90 14.79 -16.17
C LEU A 57 -11.29 14.77 -14.69
N VAL A 58 -11.48 15.96 -14.12
CA VAL A 58 -11.78 16.10 -12.69
C VAL A 58 -13.23 15.69 -12.40
N THR A 59 -13.42 14.84 -11.38
CA THR A 59 -14.74 14.33 -10.99
C THR A 59 -14.88 14.16 -9.49
N ASN A 60 -16.02 14.58 -8.93
CA ASN A 60 -16.35 14.37 -7.51
C ASN A 60 -16.97 13.00 -7.23
N ILE A 61 -17.10 12.10 -8.23
CA ILE A 61 -17.76 10.82 -8.06
C ILE A 61 -17.05 9.92 -7.03
N GLY A 62 -15.76 10.12 -6.81
CA GLY A 62 -14.99 9.46 -5.78
C GLY A 62 -15.50 9.72 -4.36
N HIS A 63 -16.12 10.88 -4.09
CA HIS A 63 -16.73 11.25 -2.81
C HIS A 63 -18.17 10.78 -2.66
N ALA A 64 -18.78 10.33 -3.74
CA ALA A 64 -20.15 9.82 -3.71
C ALA A 64 -20.21 8.44 -3.04
N SER A 65 -21.42 8.05 -2.63
CA SER A 65 -21.67 6.70 -2.12
C SER A 65 -21.26 5.65 -3.17
N TRP A 66 -20.82 4.46 -2.70
CA TRP A 66 -20.32 3.39 -3.55
C TRP A 66 -21.29 2.99 -4.68
N TRP A 67 -22.63 3.04 -4.45
CA TRP A 67 -23.64 2.72 -5.46
C TRP A 67 -23.78 3.81 -6.52
N LYS A 68 -23.66 5.11 -6.16
CA LYS A 68 -23.63 6.23 -7.12
C LYS A 68 -22.40 6.15 -8.02
N ARG A 69 -21.26 5.79 -7.43
CA ARG A 69 -20.04 5.54 -8.16
C ARG A 69 -20.18 4.37 -9.12
N LEU A 70 -20.72 3.23 -8.66
CA LEU A 70 -20.98 2.07 -9.51
C LEU A 70 -21.88 2.45 -10.69
N TRP A 71 -22.98 3.18 -10.41
CA TRP A 71 -23.88 3.65 -11.47
C TRP A 71 -23.14 4.54 -12.49
N TRP A 72 -22.33 5.48 -12.02
CA TRP A 72 -21.55 6.36 -12.89
C TRP A 72 -20.58 5.56 -13.75
N GLU A 73 -19.86 4.59 -13.18
CA GLU A 73 -18.94 3.71 -13.91
C GLU A 73 -19.67 2.90 -14.99
N GLN A 74 -20.87 2.38 -14.69
CA GLN A 74 -21.61 1.55 -15.63
C GLN A 74 -22.34 2.33 -16.73
N ILE A 75 -22.67 3.59 -16.52
CA ILE A 75 -23.49 4.39 -17.46
C ILE A 75 -22.69 5.55 -18.03
N THR A 76 -22.24 6.49 -17.17
CA THR A 76 -21.58 7.73 -17.63
C THR A 76 -20.22 7.43 -18.24
N LEU A 77 -19.38 6.68 -17.55
CA LEU A 77 -18.06 6.30 -18.07
C LEU A 77 -18.19 5.41 -19.33
N ARG A 78 -19.16 4.51 -19.36
CA ARG A 78 -19.46 3.71 -20.56
C ARG A 78 -19.83 4.57 -21.77
N SER A 79 -20.67 5.57 -21.56
CA SER A 79 -21.03 6.52 -22.63
C SER A 79 -19.82 7.32 -23.10
N HIS A 80 -18.96 7.73 -22.17
CA HIS A 80 -17.73 8.44 -22.47
C HIS A 80 -16.78 7.59 -23.33
N LEU A 81 -16.54 6.33 -22.96
CA LEU A 81 -15.70 5.40 -23.73
C LEU A 81 -16.16 5.25 -25.19
N ARG A 82 -17.48 5.15 -25.40
CA ARG A 82 -18.07 5.05 -26.75
C ARG A 82 -17.93 6.34 -27.55
N LYS A 83 -18.17 7.50 -26.91
CA LYS A 83 -18.11 8.82 -27.58
C LYS A 83 -16.69 9.20 -27.99
N THR A 84 -15.72 8.83 -27.17
CA THR A 84 -14.30 9.17 -27.39
C THR A 84 -13.57 8.14 -28.22
N ALA A 85 -14.24 7.04 -28.63
CA ALA A 85 -13.64 5.90 -29.33
C ALA A 85 -12.36 5.39 -28.60
N ALA A 86 -12.42 5.31 -27.27
CA ALA A 86 -11.34 4.78 -26.46
C ALA A 86 -11.04 3.33 -26.87
N ALA A 87 -9.77 2.97 -26.90
CA ALA A 87 -9.32 1.60 -27.20
C ALA A 87 -9.16 0.74 -25.93
N LEU A 88 -8.92 1.41 -24.79
CA LEU A 88 -8.66 0.74 -23.52
C LEU A 88 -9.27 1.53 -22.37
N LEU A 89 -9.81 0.79 -21.38
CA LEU A 89 -10.10 1.25 -20.03
C LEU A 89 -9.12 0.62 -19.04
N TYR A 90 -8.40 1.45 -18.29
CA TYR A 90 -7.63 1.02 -17.13
C TYR A 90 -8.34 1.39 -15.84
N SER A 91 -8.91 0.41 -15.14
CA SER A 91 -9.67 0.59 -13.90
C SER A 91 -8.77 0.35 -12.69
N THR A 92 -8.40 1.40 -11.94
CA THR A 92 -7.44 1.31 -10.82
C THR A 92 -8.09 1.09 -9.45
N GLY A 93 -9.43 1.05 -9.38
CA GLY A 93 -10.19 1.14 -8.13
C GLY A 93 -10.86 -0.15 -7.66
N ASN A 94 -10.39 -1.32 -8.01
CA ASN A 94 -10.96 -2.66 -7.69
C ASN A 94 -12.30 -2.99 -8.38
N PHE A 95 -13.03 -2.00 -8.87
CA PHE A 95 -14.29 -2.19 -9.59
C PHE A 95 -14.07 -1.96 -11.07
N GLY A 96 -14.48 -2.92 -11.88
CA GLY A 96 -14.48 -2.84 -13.32
C GLY A 96 -15.88 -2.61 -13.89
N MET A 97 -15.92 -2.38 -15.20
CA MET A 97 -17.17 -2.19 -15.94
C MET A 97 -17.71 -3.53 -16.42
N PHE A 98 -18.94 -3.88 -16.01
CA PHE A 98 -19.60 -5.07 -16.52
C PHE A 98 -19.85 -4.94 -18.02
N ARG A 99 -19.43 -5.92 -18.82
CA ARG A 99 -19.54 -5.87 -20.28
C ARG A 99 -18.97 -4.56 -20.84
N CYS A 100 -17.72 -4.24 -20.51
CA CYS A 100 -17.02 -3.05 -20.99
C CYS A 100 -17.09 -3.00 -22.54
N PRO A 101 -17.40 -1.84 -23.16
CA PRO A 101 -17.46 -1.71 -24.63
C PRO A 101 -16.08 -1.69 -25.28
N VAL A 102 -15.03 -1.56 -24.51
CA VAL A 102 -13.63 -1.57 -24.93
C VAL A 102 -12.87 -2.56 -24.07
N ARG A 103 -11.64 -2.89 -24.44
CA ARG A 103 -10.78 -3.74 -23.62
C ARG A 103 -10.58 -3.13 -22.23
N GLU A 104 -10.64 -3.95 -21.17
CA GLU A 104 -10.47 -3.49 -19.80
C GLU A 104 -9.35 -4.23 -19.09
N VAL A 105 -8.39 -3.46 -18.54
CA VAL A 105 -7.43 -3.92 -17.53
C VAL A 105 -7.91 -3.44 -16.15
N LEU A 106 -8.14 -4.38 -15.25
CA LEU A 106 -8.61 -4.11 -13.89
C LEU A 106 -7.49 -4.35 -12.88
N LEU A 107 -7.10 -3.31 -12.15
CA LEU A 107 -6.23 -3.44 -10.98
C LEU A 107 -7.05 -3.81 -9.74
N VAL A 108 -6.82 -5.00 -9.20
CA VAL A 108 -7.31 -5.44 -7.89
C VAL A 108 -6.21 -5.18 -6.87
N CYS A 109 -6.39 -4.16 -6.04
CA CYS A 109 -5.39 -3.69 -5.08
C CYS A 109 -5.91 -3.62 -3.63
N ASN A 110 -7.15 -4.05 -3.35
CA ASN A 110 -7.66 -4.12 -1.98
C ASN A 110 -7.70 -5.58 -1.50
N ALA A 111 -6.64 -5.98 -0.79
CA ALA A 111 -6.48 -7.32 -0.27
C ALA A 111 -7.54 -7.70 0.79
N LEU A 112 -8.17 -6.73 1.48
CA LEU A 112 -9.14 -7.00 2.54
C LEU A 112 -10.30 -7.90 2.09
N TYR A 113 -10.74 -7.75 0.83
CA TYR A 113 -11.85 -8.55 0.31
C TYR A 113 -11.53 -10.04 0.20
N PHE A 114 -10.25 -10.41 0.06
CA PHE A 114 -9.83 -11.78 -0.22
C PHE A 114 -9.05 -12.40 0.92
N SER A 115 -8.36 -11.62 1.75
CA SER A 115 -7.63 -12.09 2.91
C SER A 115 -8.50 -12.91 3.85
N LYS A 116 -8.05 -14.12 4.18
CA LYS A 116 -8.69 -14.99 5.18
C LYS A 116 -8.64 -14.37 6.56
N VAL A 117 -7.49 -13.81 6.94
CA VAL A 117 -7.28 -13.14 8.24
C VAL A 117 -8.32 -12.04 8.46
N TYR A 118 -8.54 -11.18 7.47
CA TYR A 118 -9.51 -10.10 7.61
C TYR A 118 -10.96 -10.60 7.65
N ARG A 119 -11.31 -11.53 6.76
CA ARG A 119 -12.67 -12.06 6.67
C ARG A 119 -13.13 -12.83 7.92
N GLU A 120 -12.23 -13.58 8.53
CA GLU A 120 -12.53 -14.43 9.70
C GLU A 120 -12.25 -13.70 11.02
N GLY A 121 -11.22 -12.84 11.08
CA GLY A 121 -10.80 -12.15 12.29
C GLY A 121 -11.49 -10.82 12.55
N PHE A 122 -11.73 -10.01 11.51
CA PHE A 122 -12.22 -8.63 11.66
C PHE A 122 -13.69 -8.46 11.22
N VAL A 123 -14.06 -8.98 10.05
CA VAL A 123 -15.45 -8.81 9.53
C VAL A 123 -16.54 -9.24 10.51
N PRO A 124 -16.42 -10.33 11.29
CA PRO A 124 -17.43 -10.71 12.27
C PRO A 124 -17.64 -9.70 13.41
N ARG A 125 -16.60 -8.88 13.72
CA ARG A 125 -16.65 -7.84 14.76
C ARG A 125 -17.44 -6.61 14.33
N HIS A 126 -17.62 -6.40 13.02
CA HIS A 126 -18.40 -5.29 12.49
C HIS A 126 -19.91 -5.51 12.69
N ASN A 127 -20.66 -4.41 12.72
CA ASN A 127 -22.11 -4.47 12.74
C ASN A 127 -22.69 -5.10 11.46
N TRP A 128 -23.94 -5.55 11.50
CA TRP A 128 -24.57 -6.27 10.39
C TRP A 128 -24.59 -5.48 9.06
N ARG A 129 -24.78 -4.15 9.11
CA ARG A 129 -24.79 -3.28 7.92
C ARG A 129 -23.42 -3.29 7.23
N MET A 130 -22.34 -3.17 8.00
CA MET A 130 -20.99 -3.23 7.47
C MET A 130 -20.66 -4.61 6.91
N ARG A 131 -21.09 -5.68 7.58
CA ARG A 131 -20.92 -7.06 7.08
C ARG A 131 -21.64 -7.29 5.75
N VAL A 132 -22.86 -6.80 5.60
CA VAL A 132 -23.61 -6.86 4.33
C VAL A 132 -22.92 -6.04 3.26
N ALA A 133 -22.52 -4.79 3.56
CA ALA A 133 -21.81 -3.94 2.63
C ALA A 133 -20.45 -4.55 2.17
N PHE A 134 -19.72 -5.18 3.10
CA PHE A 134 -18.49 -5.89 2.78
C PHE A 134 -18.74 -7.08 1.83
N ARG A 135 -19.74 -7.92 2.12
CA ARG A 135 -20.11 -9.06 1.25
C ARG A 135 -20.50 -8.60 -0.15
N LEU A 136 -21.30 -7.51 -0.24
CA LEU A 136 -21.72 -6.96 -1.52
C LEU A 136 -20.54 -6.39 -2.32
N ARG A 137 -19.68 -5.60 -1.68
CA ARG A 137 -18.46 -5.07 -2.33
C ARG A 137 -17.54 -6.20 -2.79
N ARG A 138 -17.32 -7.22 -1.94
CA ARG A 138 -16.53 -8.40 -2.31
C ARG A 138 -17.13 -9.11 -3.52
N TRP A 139 -18.44 -9.27 -3.57
CA TRP A 139 -19.14 -9.85 -4.72
C TRP A 139 -18.95 -8.99 -5.98
N LEU A 140 -19.05 -7.65 -5.87
CA LEU A 140 -18.83 -6.73 -6.99
C LEU A 140 -17.39 -6.82 -7.52
N VAL A 141 -16.38 -6.82 -6.63
CA VAL A 141 -14.97 -6.97 -7.07
C VAL A 141 -14.76 -8.30 -7.78
N ARG A 142 -15.33 -9.37 -7.22
CA ARG A 142 -15.28 -10.70 -7.86
C ARG A 142 -15.88 -10.67 -9.26
N ARG A 143 -17.09 -10.11 -9.40
CA ARG A 143 -17.77 -10.02 -10.71
C ARG A 143 -17.03 -9.12 -11.69
N SER A 144 -16.42 -8.04 -11.20
CA SER A 144 -15.57 -7.17 -12.02
C SER A 144 -14.36 -7.94 -12.55
N ALA A 145 -13.67 -8.69 -11.68
CA ALA A 145 -12.52 -9.52 -12.08
C ALA A 145 -12.91 -10.64 -13.08
N GLU A 146 -14.10 -11.22 -12.94
CA GLU A 146 -14.63 -12.24 -13.87
C GLU A 146 -15.00 -11.64 -15.23
N SER A 147 -15.35 -10.36 -15.31
CA SER A 147 -15.89 -9.71 -16.52
C SER A 147 -14.87 -8.91 -17.32
N CYS A 148 -13.75 -8.51 -16.74
CA CYS A 148 -12.70 -7.76 -17.44
C CYS A 148 -11.82 -8.68 -18.31
N ASP A 149 -11.05 -8.09 -19.22
CA ASP A 149 -10.15 -8.83 -20.11
C ASP A 149 -8.85 -9.24 -19.42
N VAL A 150 -8.32 -8.35 -18.56
CA VAL A 150 -7.10 -8.61 -17.78
C VAL A 150 -7.31 -8.19 -16.33
N VAL A 151 -7.04 -9.11 -15.40
CA VAL A 151 -6.95 -8.83 -13.96
C VAL A 151 -5.49 -8.63 -13.59
N MET A 152 -5.19 -7.51 -12.97
CA MET A 152 -3.84 -7.20 -12.51
C MET A 152 -3.81 -7.11 -10.99
N THR A 153 -2.80 -7.71 -10.35
CA THR A 153 -2.53 -7.59 -8.91
C THR A 153 -1.09 -7.13 -8.68
N PRO A 154 -0.80 -6.37 -7.62
CA PRO A 154 0.56 -5.92 -7.33
C PRO A 154 1.48 -7.01 -6.77
N THR A 155 0.91 -8.12 -6.27
CA THR A 155 1.68 -9.24 -5.70
C THR A 155 1.07 -10.58 -6.10
N GLN A 156 1.92 -11.62 -6.14
CA GLN A 156 1.49 -13.00 -6.33
C GLN A 156 0.62 -13.45 -5.15
N ALA A 157 0.99 -13.06 -3.93
CA ALA A 157 0.22 -13.39 -2.73
C ALA A 157 -1.23 -12.88 -2.80
N LEU A 158 -1.46 -11.66 -3.30
CA LEU A 158 -2.82 -11.17 -3.51
C LEU A 158 -3.54 -11.93 -4.63
N LEU A 159 -2.83 -12.30 -5.69
CA LEU A 159 -3.42 -13.12 -6.75
C LEU A 159 -3.82 -14.50 -6.22
N ASP A 160 -3.02 -15.10 -5.36
CA ASP A 160 -3.31 -16.40 -4.75
C ASP A 160 -4.51 -16.33 -3.79
N ASP A 161 -4.68 -15.23 -3.06
CA ASP A 161 -5.87 -14.95 -2.25
C ASP A 161 -7.14 -14.70 -3.12
N LEU A 162 -6.97 -14.11 -4.30
CA LEU A 162 -8.06 -13.82 -5.23
C LEU A 162 -8.56 -15.07 -5.96
N ARG A 163 -7.66 -15.93 -6.43
CA ARG A 163 -7.95 -17.12 -7.26
C ARG A 163 -9.08 -18.01 -6.74
N PRO A 164 -9.14 -18.38 -5.46
CA PRO A 164 -10.22 -19.23 -4.94
C PRO A 164 -11.60 -18.55 -4.97
N ALA A 165 -11.63 -17.22 -5.08
CA ALA A 165 -12.87 -16.44 -5.02
C ALA A 165 -13.47 -16.15 -6.40
N VAL A 166 -12.68 -16.23 -7.47
CA VAL A 166 -13.06 -15.84 -8.84
C VAL A 166 -12.88 -17.00 -9.82
N LYS A 167 -13.76 -17.04 -10.80
CA LYS A 167 -13.64 -17.95 -11.96
C LYS A 167 -12.91 -17.20 -13.08
N VAL A 168 -11.64 -16.88 -12.86
CA VAL A 168 -10.80 -16.20 -13.86
C VAL A 168 -9.88 -17.24 -14.50
N ASP A 169 -9.82 -17.24 -15.82
CA ASP A 169 -8.80 -17.97 -16.57
C ASP A 169 -7.43 -17.39 -16.18
N LEU A 170 -6.49 -18.28 -15.85
CA LEU A 170 -5.13 -17.90 -15.45
C LEU A 170 -4.41 -17.06 -16.52
N HIS A 171 -4.75 -17.22 -17.79
CA HIS A 171 -4.21 -16.42 -18.89
C HIS A 171 -4.63 -14.95 -18.83
N LYS A 172 -5.67 -14.61 -18.05
CA LYS A 172 -6.14 -13.23 -17.83
C LYS A 172 -5.55 -12.56 -16.60
N ALA A 173 -4.81 -13.28 -15.77
CA ALA A 173 -4.27 -12.76 -14.52
C ALA A 173 -2.78 -12.39 -14.66
N LEU A 174 -2.44 -11.15 -14.31
CA LEU A 174 -1.09 -10.62 -14.39
C LEU A 174 -0.65 -10.07 -13.03
N VAL A 175 0.49 -10.53 -12.54
CA VAL A 175 1.17 -9.89 -11.40
C VAL A 175 2.04 -8.77 -11.94
N ASN A 176 1.75 -7.55 -11.51
CA ASN A 176 2.49 -6.35 -11.88
C ASN A 176 2.88 -5.56 -10.64
N PRO A 177 4.06 -5.81 -10.07
CA PRO A 177 4.53 -5.10 -8.88
C PRO A 177 4.58 -3.60 -9.09
N TYR A 178 4.31 -2.86 -8.01
CA TYR A 178 4.49 -1.41 -8.03
C TYR A 178 5.98 -1.05 -8.08
N GLY A 179 6.27 0.09 -8.65
CA GLY A 179 7.62 0.63 -8.66
C GLY A 179 8.09 0.96 -7.24
N VAL A 180 9.35 0.60 -6.95
CA VAL A 180 9.97 0.81 -5.61
C VAL A 180 10.95 1.98 -5.64
N ALA A 181 11.59 2.24 -6.78
CA ALA A 181 12.59 3.28 -6.91
C ALA A 181 11.93 4.66 -6.98
N GLU A 182 11.80 5.30 -5.84
CA GLU A 182 11.44 6.70 -5.76
C GLU A 182 12.67 7.55 -5.47
N GLU A 183 12.84 8.63 -6.22
CA GLU A 183 13.88 9.62 -5.96
C GLU A 183 13.82 10.10 -4.51
N GLY A 184 14.94 10.08 -3.81
CA GLY A 184 15.07 10.54 -2.43
C GLY A 184 15.10 9.46 -1.35
N PHE A 185 14.67 8.22 -1.61
CA PHE A 185 14.81 7.10 -0.66
C PHE A 185 16.17 6.39 -0.75
N SER A 186 17.08 6.81 -1.64
CA SER A 186 18.43 6.26 -1.67
C SER A 186 19.12 6.38 -0.31
N PRO A 187 19.87 5.36 0.13
CA PRO A 187 20.65 5.43 1.36
C PRO A 187 21.63 6.59 1.25
N GLN A 188 21.35 7.69 1.93
CA GLN A 188 22.32 8.77 2.10
C GLN A 188 22.79 8.77 3.55
N PRO A 189 24.07 8.88 3.80
CA PRO A 189 24.55 9.15 5.15
C PRO A 189 23.95 10.49 5.59
N VAL A 190 23.04 10.48 6.56
CA VAL A 190 22.59 11.70 7.20
C VAL A 190 23.68 12.08 8.20
N GLU A 191 24.44 13.13 7.92
CA GLU A 191 25.33 13.73 8.90
C GLU A 191 24.51 14.07 10.15
N GLY A 192 24.80 13.36 11.26
CA GLY A 192 24.23 13.62 12.58
C GLY A 192 22.96 12.85 12.98
N ALA A 193 22.37 11.98 12.14
CA ALA A 193 21.11 11.31 12.47
C ALA A 193 21.21 9.81 12.76
N THR A 194 22.33 9.16 12.40
CA THR A 194 22.63 7.77 12.76
C THR A 194 24.02 7.70 13.34
N PRO A 195 24.30 6.95 14.41
CA PRO A 195 25.67 6.62 14.78
C PRO A 195 26.38 6.06 13.56
N ALA A 196 27.63 6.49 13.34
CA ALA A 196 28.44 6.01 12.23
C ALA A 196 28.33 4.48 12.10
N PRO A 197 28.44 3.91 10.87
CA PRO A 197 28.40 2.48 10.72
C PRO A 197 29.49 1.89 11.62
N GLY A 198 29.17 1.49 12.82
CA GLY A 198 30.17 1.08 13.80
C GLY A 198 29.66 0.99 15.23
N GLU A 199 28.84 1.85 15.62
CA GLU A 199 28.32 1.88 16.99
C GLU A 199 27.01 1.12 17.07
N GLY A 200 26.82 0.31 18.11
CA GLY A 200 25.52 -0.30 18.42
C GLY A 200 24.45 0.76 18.52
N CYS A 201 23.18 0.42 18.39
CA CYS A 201 22.14 1.37 18.76
C CYS A 201 22.49 1.95 20.11
N GLY A 202 22.44 3.29 20.22
CA GLY A 202 22.71 3.99 21.45
C GLY A 202 21.79 3.55 22.61
N PRO A 203 21.77 4.26 23.72
CA PRO A 203 20.89 3.98 24.86
C PRO A 203 19.39 4.04 24.47
N VAL A 204 19.08 4.72 23.38
CA VAL A 204 17.73 4.82 22.80
C VAL A 204 17.71 4.27 21.39
N VAL A 205 16.84 3.30 21.12
CA VAL A 205 16.57 2.72 19.79
C VAL A 205 15.33 3.37 19.22
N ARG A 206 15.47 3.95 18.03
CA ARG A 206 14.38 4.63 17.33
C ARG A 206 13.69 3.70 16.37
N LEU A 207 12.45 3.37 16.69
CA LEU A 207 11.59 2.56 15.83
C LEU A 207 10.69 3.49 15.00
N VAL A 208 10.40 3.08 13.78
CA VAL A 208 9.44 3.80 12.93
C VAL A 208 8.42 2.84 12.32
N TYR A 209 7.16 3.26 12.30
CA TYR A 209 6.07 2.63 11.56
C TYR A 209 5.26 3.67 10.80
N VAL A 210 5.20 3.55 9.49
CA VAL A 210 4.51 4.48 8.59
C VAL A 210 3.30 3.81 7.97
N SER A 211 2.10 4.27 8.27
CA SER A 211 0.84 3.82 7.67
C SER A 211 -0.32 4.72 8.09
N LEU A 212 -1.45 4.62 7.38
CA LEU A 212 -2.73 5.13 7.88
C LEU A 212 -3.31 4.16 8.91
N TYR A 213 -4.13 4.68 9.86
CA TYR A 213 -4.79 3.83 10.82
C TYR A 213 -5.87 2.96 10.16
N ALA A 214 -5.82 1.65 10.43
CA ALA A 214 -6.86 0.68 10.14
C ALA A 214 -6.66 -0.55 11.02
N GLU A 215 -7.73 -1.27 11.35
CA GLU A 215 -7.70 -2.43 12.27
C GLU A 215 -6.71 -3.52 11.83
N HIS A 216 -6.59 -3.80 10.53
CA HIS A 216 -5.64 -4.77 9.98
C HIS A 216 -4.18 -4.32 10.03
N LYS A 217 -3.92 -3.07 10.40
CA LYS A 217 -2.57 -2.54 10.62
C LYS A 217 -1.97 -3.01 11.95
N ASN A 218 -2.78 -3.67 12.79
CA ASN A 218 -2.35 -4.40 13.98
C ASN A 218 -1.53 -3.55 14.97
N LEU A 219 -2.01 -2.33 15.21
CA LEU A 219 -1.34 -1.37 16.11
C LEU A 219 -1.20 -1.93 17.52
N ALA A 220 -2.21 -2.67 18.03
CA ALA A 220 -2.18 -3.26 19.36
C ALA A 220 -0.93 -4.13 19.61
N THR A 221 -0.59 -5.02 18.66
CA THR A 221 0.62 -5.86 18.77
C THR A 221 1.88 -5.01 18.88
N LEU A 222 1.97 -3.91 18.13
CA LEU A 222 3.12 -3.01 18.19
C LEU A 222 3.20 -2.27 19.54
N LEU A 223 2.08 -1.72 20.02
CA LEU A 223 2.03 -1.00 21.30
C LEU A 223 2.37 -1.92 22.48
N GLU A 224 1.86 -3.16 22.49
CA GLU A 224 2.23 -4.15 23.51
C GLU A 224 3.70 -4.55 23.43
N ALA A 225 4.26 -4.70 22.22
CA ALA A 225 5.70 -4.94 22.06
C ALA A 225 6.53 -3.77 22.62
N ILE A 226 6.12 -2.52 22.40
CA ILE A 226 6.77 -1.33 22.97
C ILE A 226 6.72 -1.38 24.51
N ARG A 227 5.60 -1.78 25.09
CA ARG A 227 5.48 -1.97 26.55
C ARG A 227 6.46 -3.01 27.08
N LEU A 228 6.56 -4.16 26.40
CA LEU A 228 7.49 -5.23 26.76
C LEU A 228 8.95 -4.79 26.64
N LEU A 229 9.32 -4.13 25.55
CA LEU A 229 10.68 -3.63 25.29
C LEU A 229 11.19 -2.63 26.33
N ASN A 230 10.29 -1.85 26.95
CA ASN A 230 10.64 -0.81 27.90
C ASN A 230 10.41 -1.21 29.38
N ARG A 231 9.95 -2.44 29.66
CA ARG A 231 9.60 -2.91 31.01
C ARG A 231 10.80 -2.98 31.96
N ASP A 232 11.92 -3.50 31.49
CA ASP A 232 12.99 -3.97 32.37
C ASP A 232 14.13 -2.94 32.59
N GLY A 233 13.91 -1.66 32.29
CA GLY A 233 14.82 -0.56 32.64
C GLY A 233 16.15 -0.48 31.87
N GLY A 234 16.39 -1.38 30.93
CA GLY A 234 17.58 -1.42 30.09
C GLY A 234 17.59 -0.38 28.95
N ARG A 235 17.94 -0.81 27.75
CA ARG A 235 17.88 0.01 26.55
C ARG A 235 16.45 0.50 26.31
N LYS A 236 16.30 1.78 25.92
CA LYS A 236 14.98 2.38 25.66
C LYS A 236 14.61 2.26 24.18
N PHE A 237 13.33 2.04 23.89
CA PHE A 237 12.79 1.93 22.57
C PHE A 237 11.71 3.00 22.35
N LEU A 238 11.96 3.93 21.46
CA LEU A 238 11.03 5.02 21.12
C LEU A 238 10.42 4.74 19.74
N LEU A 239 9.09 4.64 19.69
CA LEU A 239 8.34 4.47 18.45
C LEU A 239 7.85 5.82 17.96
N LYS A 240 8.18 6.16 16.70
CA LYS A 240 7.47 7.18 15.93
C LYS A 240 6.55 6.51 14.94
N THR A 241 5.29 6.91 14.95
CA THR A 241 4.31 6.30 14.03
C THR A 241 3.31 7.32 13.51
N THR A 242 2.91 7.14 12.25
CA THR A 242 1.83 7.88 11.60
C THR A 242 0.47 7.24 11.82
N VAL A 243 0.44 6.01 12.35
CA VAL A 243 -0.77 5.24 12.66
C VAL A 243 -1.37 5.74 13.96
N ASN A 244 -2.27 6.72 13.88
CA ASN A 244 -2.85 7.36 15.05
C ASN A 244 -4.31 6.90 15.28
N PRO A 245 -4.62 6.20 16.40
CA PRO A 245 -5.98 5.77 16.72
C PRO A 245 -6.91 6.93 17.09
N ALA A 246 -6.36 8.11 17.45
CA ALA A 246 -7.15 9.31 17.73
C ALA A 246 -7.59 10.06 16.46
N TRP A 247 -7.23 9.59 15.27
CA TRP A 247 -7.67 10.21 14.03
C TRP A 247 -9.19 10.13 13.86
N LYS A 248 -9.80 11.21 13.38
CA LYS A 248 -11.26 11.34 13.22
C LYS A 248 -11.93 10.17 12.45
N ASP A 249 -11.21 9.60 11.48
CA ASP A 249 -11.72 8.50 10.66
C ASP A 249 -11.46 7.10 11.27
N ALA A 250 -10.75 7.02 12.40
CA ALA A 250 -10.49 5.76 13.08
C ALA A 250 -11.74 5.17 13.76
N ALA A 251 -12.70 6.02 14.13
CA ALA A 251 -13.88 5.63 14.90
C ALA A 251 -14.82 4.61 14.19
N TRP A 252 -14.67 4.43 12.88
CA TRP A 252 -15.45 3.41 12.15
C TRP A 252 -14.80 2.02 12.17
N THR A 253 -13.55 1.88 12.66
CA THR A 253 -12.89 0.59 12.86
C THR A 253 -13.32 -0.07 14.17
N THR A 254 -13.16 -1.39 14.28
CA THR A 254 -13.58 -2.13 15.47
C THR A 254 -12.60 -2.06 16.63
N THR A 255 -11.32 -1.70 16.37
CA THR A 255 -10.23 -1.74 17.35
C THR A 255 -9.83 -0.37 17.91
N TYR A 256 -10.33 0.74 17.33
CA TYR A 256 -9.78 2.06 17.63
C TYR A 256 -9.84 2.47 19.12
N ARG A 257 -10.90 2.05 19.83
CA ARG A 257 -11.07 2.37 21.26
C ARG A 257 -10.06 1.65 22.12
N ASP A 258 -9.84 0.38 21.83
CA ASP A 258 -8.91 -0.48 22.57
C ASP A 258 -7.48 -0.02 22.29
N ASP A 259 -7.15 0.26 21.03
CA ASP A 259 -5.84 0.79 20.61
C ASP A 259 -5.55 2.16 21.24
N LEU A 260 -6.56 3.04 21.31
CA LEU A 260 -6.43 4.35 21.97
C LEU A 260 -6.22 4.21 23.48
N ALA A 261 -6.97 3.33 24.13
CA ALA A 261 -6.82 3.04 25.56
C ALA A 261 -5.44 2.46 25.86
N LEU A 262 -4.95 1.53 25.03
CA LEU A 262 -3.63 0.93 25.15
C LEU A 262 -2.52 1.99 24.97
N ALA A 263 -2.64 2.84 23.96
CA ALA A 263 -1.68 3.92 23.70
C ALA A 263 -1.57 4.91 24.87
N GLY A 264 -2.65 5.11 25.62
CA GLY A 264 -2.68 6.00 26.80
C GLY A 264 -2.13 5.37 28.10
N GLN A 265 -1.79 4.08 28.12
CA GLN A 265 -1.28 3.41 29.32
C GLN A 265 0.10 3.97 29.75
N PRO A 266 0.37 4.10 31.06
CA PRO A 266 1.65 4.63 31.56
C PRO A 266 2.90 3.85 31.06
N GLY A 267 2.75 2.56 30.77
CA GLY A 267 3.84 1.72 30.24
C GLY A 267 4.04 1.86 28.72
N VAL A 268 3.17 2.58 28.01
CA VAL A 268 3.20 2.76 26.55
C VAL A 268 3.38 4.23 26.17
N ALA A 269 2.54 5.11 26.72
CA ALA A 269 2.45 6.53 26.34
C ALA A 269 3.80 7.27 26.29
N PRO A 270 4.75 7.08 27.22
CA PRO A 270 6.03 7.77 27.18
C PRO A 270 6.94 7.36 26.01
N TRP A 271 6.64 6.24 25.37
CA TRP A 271 7.50 5.58 24.37
C TRP A 271 6.93 5.64 22.96
N VAL A 272 5.79 6.29 22.75
CA VAL A 272 5.11 6.35 21.46
C VAL A 272 4.81 7.80 21.10
N GLU A 273 5.31 8.23 19.96
CA GLU A 273 5.04 9.52 19.34
C GLU A 273 4.17 9.33 18.09
N PHE A 274 2.93 9.81 18.13
CA PHE A 274 2.02 9.84 16.98
C PHE A 274 2.27 11.12 16.18
N VAL A 275 2.97 11.02 15.05
CA VAL A 275 3.39 12.18 14.25
C VAL A 275 2.31 12.71 13.30
N GLY A 276 1.17 12.02 13.15
CA GLY A 276 0.04 12.49 12.32
C GLY A 276 0.29 12.41 10.82
N PRO A 277 -0.57 13.12 10.05
CA PRO A 277 -0.38 13.21 8.60
C PRO A 277 0.95 13.90 8.27
N PHE A 278 1.59 13.44 7.25
CA PHE A 278 2.93 13.85 6.83
C PHE A 278 2.99 14.00 5.31
N ASP A 279 3.83 14.89 4.85
CA ASP A 279 4.22 15.00 3.46
C ASP A 279 5.38 14.03 3.12
N ARG A 280 5.76 13.99 1.84
CA ARG A 280 6.86 13.12 1.37
C ARG A 280 8.20 13.46 2.05
N ALA A 281 8.49 14.73 2.28
CA ALA A 281 9.75 15.15 2.89
C ALA A 281 9.81 14.72 4.36
N GLU A 282 8.68 14.79 5.06
CA GLU A 282 8.54 14.28 6.42
C GLU A 282 8.67 12.78 6.50
N ALA A 283 8.06 12.04 5.56
CA ALA A 283 8.26 10.59 5.45
C ALA A 283 9.75 10.24 5.33
N LEU A 284 10.47 10.90 4.43
CA LEU A 284 11.92 10.71 4.27
C LEU A 284 12.70 10.99 5.57
N ARG A 285 12.34 12.05 6.31
CA ARG A 285 12.95 12.35 7.60
C ARG A 285 12.68 11.25 8.64
N LEU A 286 11.46 10.69 8.66
CA LEU A 286 11.10 9.60 9.56
C LEU A 286 11.94 8.35 9.28
N TYR A 287 12.05 7.92 8.03
CA TYR A 287 12.87 6.76 7.66
C TYR A 287 14.36 7.01 7.98
N ARG A 288 14.91 8.16 7.60
CA ARG A 288 16.32 8.50 7.87
C ARG A 288 16.65 8.63 9.35
N GLY A 289 15.70 9.05 10.16
CA GLY A 289 15.87 9.22 11.62
C GLY A 289 15.67 7.93 12.43
N ALA A 290 15.37 6.80 11.81
CA ALA A 290 15.08 5.54 12.48
C ALA A 290 16.28 4.58 12.48
N ASP A 291 16.32 3.70 13.48
CA ASP A 291 17.28 2.59 13.58
C ASP A 291 16.69 1.28 13.06
N ILE A 292 15.37 1.09 13.20
CA ILE A 292 14.64 -0.10 12.79
C ILE A 292 13.25 0.31 12.27
N PHE A 293 12.86 -0.23 11.13
CA PHE A 293 11.50 -0.15 10.62
C PHE A 293 10.68 -1.34 11.12
N VAL A 294 9.50 -1.08 11.71
CA VAL A 294 8.59 -2.14 12.20
C VAL A 294 7.32 -2.13 11.38
N PHE A 295 6.88 -3.32 10.93
CA PHE A 295 5.69 -3.45 10.07
C PHE A 295 4.76 -4.56 10.55
N PRO A 296 3.84 -4.28 11.48
CA PRO A 296 2.94 -5.28 12.06
C PRO A 296 1.70 -5.58 11.22
N SER A 297 1.56 -4.95 10.05
CA SER A 297 0.39 -5.09 9.16
C SER A 297 0.13 -6.54 8.77
N LEU A 298 -1.12 -6.97 8.96
CA LEU A 298 -1.58 -8.34 8.71
C LEU A 298 -2.07 -8.56 7.28
N VAL A 299 -2.55 -7.49 6.65
CA VAL A 299 -3.13 -7.55 5.31
C VAL A 299 -2.66 -6.36 4.49
N GLU A 300 -1.96 -6.66 3.43
CA GLU A 300 -1.47 -5.68 2.46
C GLU A 300 -1.73 -6.16 1.03
N SER A 301 -1.78 -5.23 0.12
CA SER A 301 -1.74 -5.56 -1.32
C SER A 301 -0.32 -5.58 -1.87
N PHE A 302 0.53 -4.69 -1.36
CA PHE A 302 1.96 -4.57 -1.71
C PHE A 302 2.79 -4.13 -0.50
N GLY A 303 2.35 -3.11 0.25
CA GLY A 303 3.10 -2.55 1.36
C GLY A 303 4.15 -1.53 0.91
N HIS A 304 3.74 -0.43 0.30
CA HIS A 304 4.64 0.67 -0.07
C HIS A 304 5.64 1.05 1.04
N PRO A 305 5.23 1.16 2.33
CA PRO A 305 6.18 1.50 3.39
C PRO A 305 7.31 0.48 3.58
N LEU A 306 7.07 -0.81 3.27
CA LEU A 306 8.15 -1.81 3.28
C LEU A 306 9.18 -1.54 2.18
N ALA A 307 8.69 -1.23 0.98
CA ALA A 307 9.54 -0.92 -0.16
C ALA A 307 10.36 0.37 0.08
N GLU A 308 9.74 1.38 0.68
CA GLU A 308 10.40 2.63 1.10
C GLU A 308 11.47 2.38 2.17
N ALA A 309 11.16 1.58 3.20
CA ALA A 309 12.11 1.20 4.25
C ALA A 309 13.30 0.42 3.68
N MET A 310 13.07 -0.50 2.73
CA MET A 310 14.14 -1.21 2.00
C MET A 310 15.01 -0.24 1.21
N ALA A 311 14.40 0.68 0.46
CA ALA A 311 15.13 1.69 -0.31
C ALA A 311 15.97 2.61 0.59
N ALA A 312 15.45 2.94 1.79
CA ALA A 312 16.18 3.70 2.81
C ALA A 312 17.31 2.88 3.51
N GLY A 313 17.42 1.59 3.24
CA GLY A 313 18.42 0.71 3.85
C GLY A 313 18.17 0.36 5.31
N LEU A 314 16.95 0.52 5.78
CA LEU A 314 16.59 0.19 7.16
C LEU A 314 16.49 -1.33 7.36
N PRO A 315 16.97 -1.87 8.50
CA PRO A 315 16.63 -3.20 8.93
C PRO A 315 15.13 -3.25 9.30
N ILE A 316 14.45 -4.32 8.88
CA ILE A 316 13.00 -4.43 8.97
C ILE A 316 12.62 -5.59 9.90
N ALA A 317 11.67 -5.33 10.83
CA ALA A 317 10.91 -6.34 11.55
C ALA A 317 9.47 -6.33 11.02
N ALA A 318 9.06 -7.37 10.30
CA ALA A 318 7.75 -7.43 9.65
C ALA A 318 6.92 -8.63 10.14
N ALA A 319 5.60 -8.48 10.20
CA ALA A 319 4.70 -9.61 10.44
C ALA A 319 4.89 -10.68 9.36
N ASP A 320 4.92 -11.95 9.76
CA ASP A 320 5.09 -13.09 8.86
C ASP A 320 3.82 -13.33 8.05
N THR A 321 3.68 -12.60 6.95
CA THR A 321 2.57 -12.73 6.01
C THR A 321 3.09 -13.01 4.60
N PRO A 322 2.29 -13.67 3.74
CA PRO A 322 2.72 -13.95 2.37
C PRO A 322 3.16 -12.71 1.59
N VAL A 323 2.44 -11.58 1.72
CA VAL A 323 2.79 -10.34 1.05
C VAL A 323 4.10 -9.76 1.58
N ASN A 324 4.28 -9.70 2.90
CA ASN A 324 5.50 -9.15 3.49
C ASN A 324 6.72 -9.99 3.10
N ARG A 325 6.57 -11.34 3.05
CA ARG A 325 7.62 -12.24 2.55
C ARG A 325 7.90 -12.04 1.07
N GLU A 326 6.85 -11.85 0.25
CA GLU A 326 7.03 -11.59 -1.19
C GLU A 326 7.77 -10.28 -1.43
N VAL A 327 7.45 -9.22 -0.69
CA VAL A 327 8.06 -7.89 -0.86
C VAL A 327 9.48 -7.86 -0.30
N CYS A 328 9.70 -8.31 0.94
CA CYS A 328 11.01 -8.19 1.59
C CYS A 328 11.95 -9.39 1.32
N GLY A 329 11.43 -10.58 1.02
CA GLY A 329 12.25 -11.79 0.84
C GLY A 329 13.11 -12.07 2.08
N SER A 330 14.44 -12.18 1.89
CA SER A 330 15.41 -12.38 2.98
C SER A 330 15.90 -11.08 3.63
N ALA A 331 15.31 -9.93 3.31
CA ALA A 331 15.76 -8.62 3.78
C ALA A 331 15.06 -8.17 5.09
N ALA A 332 14.29 -9.03 5.73
CA ALA A 332 13.59 -8.72 6.99
C ALA A 332 13.71 -9.85 8.00
N GLU A 333 13.62 -9.49 9.28
CA GLU A 333 13.27 -10.42 10.36
C GLU A 333 11.75 -10.52 10.44
N TYR A 334 11.23 -11.75 10.44
CA TYR A 334 9.79 -12.00 10.48
C TYR A 334 9.37 -12.44 11.87
N PHE A 335 8.26 -11.90 12.35
CA PHE A 335 7.66 -12.27 13.62
C PHE A 335 6.26 -12.86 13.43
N GLU A 336 5.86 -13.73 14.35
CA GLU A 336 4.54 -14.35 14.34
C GLU A 336 3.44 -13.28 14.44
N PRO A 337 2.48 -13.24 13.48
CA PRO A 337 1.35 -12.31 13.55
C PRO A 337 0.62 -12.38 14.90
N PHE A 338 0.24 -11.24 15.44
CA PHE A 338 -0.41 -11.09 16.75
C PHE A 338 0.45 -11.44 17.97
N SER A 339 1.75 -11.71 17.83
CA SER A 339 2.65 -11.96 18.97
C SER A 339 3.50 -10.72 19.28
N PRO A 340 3.16 -9.94 20.32
CA PRO A 340 4.00 -8.84 20.78
C PRO A 340 5.34 -9.33 21.37
N GLU A 341 5.38 -10.54 21.94
CA GLU A 341 6.58 -11.15 22.50
C GLU A 341 7.60 -11.46 21.40
N ASP A 342 7.14 -12.07 20.30
CA ASP A 342 8.03 -12.40 19.18
C ASP A 342 8.50 -11.13 18.48
N LEU A 343 7.61 -10.14 18.28
CA LEU A 343 7.99 -8.82 17.76
C LEU A 343 9.06 -8.16 18.64
N ALA A 344 8.87 -8.13 19.98
CA ALA A 344 9.84 -7.58 20.91
C ALA A 344 11.19 -8.34 20.83
N SER A 345 11.16 -9.66 20.71
CA SER A 345 12.35 -10.50 20.51
C SER A 345 13.11 -10.12 19.23
N LYS A 346 12.42 -10.00 18.08
CA LYS A 346 13.05 -9.62 16.81
C LYS A 346 13.64 -8.21 16.85
N VAL A 347 12.91 -7.27 17.44
CA VAL A 347 13.41 -5.88 17.63
C VAL A 347 14.65 -5.86 18.53
N THR A 348 14.64 -6.60 19.64
CA THR A 348 15.80 -6.72 20.55
C THR A 348 17.00 -7.32 19.85
N ARG A 349 16.81 -8.37 19.04
CA ARG A 349 17.85 -8.98 18.23
C ARG A 349 18.44 -7.99 17.25
N LEU A 350 17.59 -7.28 16.49
CA LEU A 350 18.03 -6.23 15.57
C LEU A 350 18.77 -5.10 16.32
N ALA A 351 18.31 -4.69 17.50
CA ALA A 351 18.95 -3.65 18.28
C ALA A 351 20.34 -4.07 18.80
N SER A 352 20.56 -5.35 19.08
CA SER A 352 21.79 -5.89 19.68
C SER A 352 22.82 -6.38 18.65
N ASP A 353 22.37 -6.90 17.50
CA ASP A 353 23.22 -7.46 16.45
C ASP A 353 23.40 -6.47 15.29
N ARG A 354 24.53 -5.75 15.33
CA ARG A 354 24.90 -4.79 14.29
C ARG A 354 25.13 -5.45 12.93
N ALA A 355 25.80 -6.60 12.89
CA ALA A 355 26.11 -7.29 11.66
C ALA A 355 24.82 -7.73 10.96
N LEU A 356 23.83 -8.19 11.73
CA LEU A 356 22.50 -8.52 11.24
C LEU A 356 21.81 -7.29 10.64
N ARG A 357 21.79 -6.13 11.35
CA ARG A 357 21.21 -4.90 10.82
C ARG A 357 21.82 -4.48 9.49
N GLN A 358 23.16 -4.45 9.43
CA GLN A 358 23.88 -4.06 8.20
C GLN A 358 23.57 -5.01 7.05
N ARG A 359 23.57 -6.31 7.31
CA ARG A 359 23.25 -7.34 6.32
C ARG A 359 21.83 -7.17 5.77
N LEU A 360 20.83 -6.99 6.67
CA LEU A 360 19.44 -6.85 6.25
C LEU A 360 19.18 -5.52 5.54
N GLY A 361 19.73 -4.41 6.04
CA GLY A 361 19.62 -3.11 5.38
C GLY A 361 20.21 -3.13 3.97
N LEU A 362 21.41 -3.72 3.80
CA LEU A 362 22.03 -3.87 2.49
C LEU A 362 21.24 -4.81 1.57
N ALA A 363 20.72 -5.91 2.10
CA ALA A 363 19.86 -6.82 1.34
C ALA A 363 18.58 -6.11 0.88
N GLY A 364 17.95 -5.30 1.76
CA GLY A 364 16.79 -4.47 1.44
C GLY A 364 17.08 -3.48 0.33
N SER A 365 18.15 -2.68 0.46
CA SER A 365 18.54 -1.70 -0.57
C SER A 365 18.82 -2.34 -1.92
N ARG A 366 19.53 -3.47 -1.96
CA ARG A 366 19.77 -4.22 -3.20
C ARG A 366 18.48 -4.72 -3.82
N ARG A 367 17.55 -5.23 -3.00
CA ARG A 367 16.26 -5.73 -3.46
C ARG A 367 15.39 -4.61 -4.01
N ALA A 368 15.35 -3.45 -3.34
CA ALA A 368 14.62 -2.28 -3.80
C ALA A 368 15.19 -1.76 -5.14
N ALA A 369 16.52 -1.68 -5.26
CA ALA A 369 17.20 -1.25 -6.49
C ALA A 369 17.00 -2.23 -7.66
N ALA A 370 16.85 -3.52 -7.39
CA ALA A 370 16.60 -4.54 -8.41
C ALA A 370 15.10 -4.69 -8.78
N ALA A 371 14.21 -4.08 -8.02
CA ALA A 371 12.77 -4.13 -8.30
C ALA A 371 12.44 -3.32 -9.56
N PRO A 372 11.40 -3.72 -10.32
CA PRO A 372 10.93 -2.92 -11.45
C PRO A 372 10.58 -1.50 -11.03
N GLY A 373 10.98 -0.51 -11.82
CA GLY A 373 10.55 0.88 -11.65
C GLY A 373 9.10 1.10 -12.10
N TRP A 374 8.59 2.30 -11.86
CA TRP A 374 7.23 2.69 -12.28
C TRP A 374 7.07 2.71 -13.80
N ASP A 375 8.13 3.01 -14.55
CA ASP A 375 8.17 2.92 -16.01
C ASP A 375 7.92 1.48 -16.50
N ALA A 376 8.54 0.50 -15.87
CA ALA A 376 8.29 -0.92 -16.16
C ALA A 376 6.87 -1.35 -15.79
N HIS A 377 6.34 -0.83 -14.67
CA HIS A 377 4.95 -1.08 -14.28
C HIS A 377 3.96 -0.54 -15.33
N VAL A 378 4.12 0.71 -15.76
CA VAL A 378 3.28 1.34 -16.79
C VAL A 378 3.40 0.60 -18.12
N ARG A 379 4.62 0.24 -18.54
CA ARG A 379 4.84 -0.54 -19.77
C ARG A 379 4.05 -1.84 -19.77
N ARG A 380 4.07 -2.59 -18.65
CA ARG A 380 3.28 -3.83 -18.52
C ARG A 380 1.77 -3.60 -18.58
N VAL A 381 1.26 -2.48 -18.05
CA VAL A 381 -0.15 -2.10 -18.22
C VAL A 381 -0.49 -1.91 -19.71
N LEU A 382 0.38 -1.20 -20.45
CA LEU A 382 0.19 -0.94 -21.88
C LEU A 382 0.33 -2.20 -22.73
N GLU A 383 1.26 -3.09 -22.38
CA GLU A 383 1.43 -4.40 -23.02
C GLU A 383 0.21 -5.30 -22.79
N ALA A 384 -0.30 -5.34 -21.55
CA ALA A 384 -1.54 -6.08 -21.24
C ALA A 384 -2.74 -5.58 -22.04
N ALA A 385 -2.73 -4.31 -22.41
CA ALA A 385 -3.70 -3.73 -23.32
C ALA A 385 -3.62 -4.30 -24.75
N LYS A 386 -2.43 -4.69 -25.19
CA LYS A 386 -2.19 -5.23 -26.55
C LYS A 386 -2.37 -6.75 -26.64
N LEU A 387 -2.20 -7.48 -25.52
CA LEU A 387 -2.36 -8.93 -25.47
C LEU A 387 -3.81 -9.33 -25.79
N GLY A 388 -4.08 -9.78 -27.01
CA GLY A 388 -5.38 -10.25 -27.48
C GLY A 388 -6.03 -9.38 -28.58
N ALA A 389 -5.34 -8.38 -29.10
CA ALA A 389 -5.72 -7.74 -30.36
C ALA A 389 -5.34 -8.59 -31.60
N ALA A 390 -4.70 -9.74 -31.38
CA ALA A 390 -4.19 -10.64 -32.42
C ALA A 390 -4.97 -11.98 -32.49
N SER A 391 -6.22 -12.04 -32.04
CA SER A 391 -7.10 -13.22 -32.22
C SER A 391 -8.38 -12.88 -32.95
#